data_8d6c8a7f976340aa5949dd355c2cc272
#
_entry.id   8d6c8a7f976340aa5949dd355c2cc272
#
_cell.length_a   1.000
_cell.length_b   1.000
_cell.length_c   1.000
_cell.angle_alpha   90.00
_cell.angle_beta   90.00
_cell.angle_gamma   90.00
#
_symmetry.space_group_name_H-M   'P 1'
#
loop_
_entity.id
_entity.type
_entity.pdbx_description
1 polymer ?
#
loop_
_entity_poly.entity_id
_entity_poly.type
_entity_poly.pdbx_seq_one_letter_code
_entity_poly.pdbx_strand_id
1 'polypeptide(L)'
;MPDTTFPFGQTIAWKPNPAWIEASNLQAFMRRHKIENYEALLARSVDDVAWFWGAVMADLGVQFYRPYTQIIDTRDGIQLPRWCVGGQMNIIHNCLDKWQHTPTAEQIALRWESEEGYVEEFTCAPTPSRGEPLRQRPARPRPEQR
;
A
#
# COMPACT_ATOMS: atom_id res chain seq x y z
N MET A 1 36.64 25.87 -1.87
CA MET A 1 35.65 24.87 -2.30
C MET A 1 34.36 25.19 -1.56
N PRO A 2 33.20 25.38 -2.23
CA PRO A 2 31.96 25.50 -1.48
C PRO A 2 31.71 24.20 -0.73
N ASP A 3 31.29 24.35 0.52
CA ASP A 3 30.90 23.21 1.38
C ASP A 3 29.69 22.52 0.73
N THR A 4 29.92 21.32 0.19
CA THR A 4 28.90 20.50 -0.45
C THR A 4 28.15 19.61 0.54
N THR A 5 28.18 19.93 1.82
CA THR A 5 27.45 19.21 2.85
C THR A 5 25.95 19.32 2.56
N PHE A 6 25.31 18.24 2.24
CA PHE A 6 23.85 18.21 2.04
C PHE A 6 23.17 18.64 3.36
N PRO A 7 22.28 19.64 3.33
CA PRO A 7 21.72 20.24 4.53
C PRO A 7 20.67 19.32 5.18
N PHE A 8 21.12 18.29 5.88
CA PHE A 8 20.24 17.47 6.70
C PHE A 8 19.73 18.31 7.90
N GLY A 9 18.47 18.10 8.28
CA GLY A 9 17.88 18.76 9.44
C GLY A 9 17.38 20.19 9.22
N GLN A 10 17.15 20.59 7.97
CA GLN A 10 16.51 21.87 7.66
C GLN A 10 15.03 21.89 8.09
N THR A 11 14.47 23.09 8.16
CA THR A 11 13.06 23.32 8.46
C THR A 11 12.17 22.51 7.51
N ILE A 12 11.16 21.84 8.05
CA ILE A 12 10.17 21.09 7.27
C ILE A 12 9.48 22.06 6.30
N ALA A 13 9.67 21.82 4.99
CA ALA A 13 9.16 22.69 3.94
C ALA A 13 7.63 22.65 3.81
N TRP A 14 7.01 21.51 4.17
CA TRP A 14 5.57 21.34 4.11
C TRP A 14 5.08 20.45 5.26
N LYS A 15 3.93 20.78 5.81
CA LYS A 15 3.22 19.96 6.79
C LYS A 15 1.78 19.74 6.33
N PRO A 16 1.21 18.53 6.49
CA PRO A 16 -0.20 18.29 6.19
C PRO A 16 -1.08 19.12 7.14
N ASN A 17 -2.23 19.57 6.63
CA ASN A 17 -3.19 20.23 7.48
C ASN A 17 -3.90 19.22 8.44
N PRO A 18 -4.50 19.68 9.54
CA PRO A 18 -5.14 18.79 10.52
C PRO A 18 -6.22 17.89 9.94
N ALA A 19 -6.99 18.37 8.96
CA ALA A 19 -8.05 17.56 8.32
C ALA A 19 -7.47 16.38 7.52
N TRP A 20 -6.34 16.57 6.85
CA TRP A 20 -5.66 15.49 6.13
C TRP A 20 -5.04 14.47 7.08
N ILE A 21 -4.46 14.94 8.20
CA ILE A 21 -3.95 14.05 9.25
C ILE A 21 -5.09 13.18 9.76
N GLU A 22 -6.21 13.81 10.12
CA GLU A 22 -7.38 13.15 10.69
C GLU A 22 -7.98 12.10 9.75
N ALA A 23 -8.06 12.38 8.46
CA ALA A 23 -8.59 11.49 7.43
C ALA A 23 -7.58 10.41 6.97
N SER A 24 -6.33 10.42 7.45
CA SER A 24 -5.30 9.51 6.98
C SER A 24 -5.48 8.08 7.53
N ASN A 25 -5.10 7.09 6.70
CA ASN A 25 -5.04 5.70 7.13
C ASN A 25 -4.07 5.50 8.29
N LEU A 26 -3.00 6.29 8.34
CA LEU A 26 -2.01 6.24 9.42
C LEU A 26 -2.63 6.64 10.76
N GLN A 27 -3.40 7.73 10.80
CA GLN A 27 -4.12 8.16 12.00
C GLN A 27 -5.15 7.10 12.44
N ALA A 28 -5.89 6.52 11.49
CA ALA A 28 -6.83 5.45 11.77
C ALA A 28 -6.13 4.21 12.34
N PHE A 29 -4.96 3.85 11.80
CA PHE A 29 -4.12 2.75 12.31
C PHE A 29 -3.66 3.02 13.75
N MET A 30 -3.09 4.21 14.02
CA MET A 30 -2.66 4.58 15.37
C MET A 30 -3.78 4.49 16.39
N ARG A 31 -4.99 4.96 16.04
CA ARG A 31 -6.17 4.86 16.93
C ARG A 31 -6.56 3.41 17.23
N ARG A 32 -6.61 2.54 16.21
CA ARG A 32 -6.93 1.12 16.40
C ARG A 32 -5.97 0.43 17.36
N HIS A 33 -4.68 0.78 17.26
CA HIS A 33 -3.62 0.19 18.08
C HIS A 33 -3.29 0.97 19.35
N LYS A 34 -4.10 2.02 19.68
CA LYS A 34 -3.95 2.88 20.86
C LYS A 34 -2.55 3.51 20.96
N ILE A 35 -2.03 3.97 19.82
CA ILE A 35 -0.74 4.64 19.72
C ILE A 35 -0.98 6.14 19.72
N GLU A 36 -0.30 6.84 20.62
CA GLU A 36 -0.57 8.24 20.92
C GLU A 36 -0.18 9.19 19.78
N ASN A 37 0.98 8.94 19.16
CA ASN A 37 1.55 9.83 18.15
C ASN A 37 2.45 9.06 17.16
N TYR A 38 2.91 9.76 16.12
CA TYR A 38 3.75 9.17 15.08
C TYR A 38 5.11 8.68 15.61
N GLU A 39 5.71 9.40 16.52
CA GLU A 39 7.00 9.06 17.12
C GLU A 39 6.91 7.75 17.92
N ALA A 40 5.82 7.55 18.66
CA ALA A 40 5.53 6.31 19.38
C ALA A 40 5.29 5.13 18.41
N LEU A 41 4.61 5.39 17.28
CA LEU A 41 4.44 4.37 16.23
C LEU A 41 5.79 3.98 15.62
N LEU A 42 6.61 4.96 15.27
CA LEU A 42 7.93 4.73 14.69
C LEU A 42 8.82 3.94 15.65
N ALA A 43 8.90 4.34 16.91
CA ALA A 43 9.68 3.64 17.93
C ALA A 43 9.22 2.18 18.06
N ARG A 44 7.92 1.94 18.20
CA ARG A 44 7.37 0.58 18.32
C ARG A 44 7.57 -0.27 17.07
N SER A 45 7.48 0.32 15.87
CA SER A 45 7.66 -0.40 14.60
C SER A 45 9.10 -0.90 14.40
N VAL A 46 10.07 -0.18 14.96
CA VAL A 46 11.49 -0.56 14.93
C VAL A 46 11.82 -1.57 16.03
N ASP A 47 11.24 -1.41 17.22
CA ASP A 47 11.47 -2.29 18.37
C ASP A 47 10.81 -3.67 18.16
N ASP A 48 9.58 -3.70 17.63
CA ASP A 48 8.84 -4.93 17.35
C ASP A 48 8.35 -4.97 15.89
N VAL A 49 9.28 -5.30 15.00
CA VAL A 49 9.03 -5.42 13.55
C VAL A 49 7.96 -6.48 13.26
N ALA A 50 7.93 -7.57 14.03
CA ALA A 50 6.95 -8.63 13.83
C ALA A 50 5.53 -8.16 14.15
N TRP A 51 5.36 -7.47 15.29
CA TRP A 51 4.08 -6.85 15.63
C TRP A 51 3.62 -5.87 14.55
N PHE A 52 4.51 -4.95 14.14
CA PHE A 52 4.17 -3.90 13.18
C PHE A 52 3.65 -4.49 11.87
N TRP A 53 4.38 -5.40 11.25
CA TRP A 53 3.95 -6.01 9.99
C TRP A 53 2.73 -6.93 10.15
N GLY A 54 2.58 -7.58 11.30
CA GLY A 54 1.37 -8.34 11.60
C GLY A 54 0.14 -7.45 11.68
N ALA A 55 0.25 -6.33 12.38
CA ALA A 55 -0.80 -5.34 12.49
C ALA A 55 -1.16 -4.71 11.12
N VAL A 56 -0.15 -4.36 10.31
CA VAL A 56 -0.36 -3.82 8.96
C VAL A 56 -1.05 -4.83 8.05
N MET A 57 -0.61 -6.09 8.04
CA MET A 57 -1.25 -7.13 7.21
C MET A 57 -2.69 -7.40 7.62
N ALA A 58 -2.97 -7.40 8.93
CA ALA A 58 -4.33 -7.55 9.45
C ALA A 58 -5.21 -6.35 9.04
N ASP A 59 -4.69 -5.14 9.15
CA ASP A 59 -5.36 -3.90 8.81
C ASP A 59 -5.71 -3.79 7.31
N LEU A 60 -4.80 -4.26 6.47
CA LEU A 60 -4.99 -4.36 5.01
C LEU A 60 -5.83 -5.57 4.59
N GLY A 61 -6.24 -6.43 5.53
CA GLY A 61 -7.00 -7.65 5.25
C GLY A 61 -6.25 -8.59 4.30
N VAL A 62 -4.93 -8.75 4.49
CA VAL A 62 -4.13 -9.66 3.68
C VAL A 62 -4.54 -11.10 3.93
N GLN A 63 -4.88 -11.83 2.87
CA GLN A 63 -5.37 -13.21 2.93
C GLN A 63 -4.29 -14.20 2.52
N PHE A 64 -4.11 -15.22 3.34
CA PHE A 64 -3.21 -16.35 3.08
C PHE A 64 -4.03 -17.62 2.87
N TYR A 65 -3.71 -18.41 1.86
CA TYR A 65 -4.28 -19.76 1.66
C TYR A 65 -3.81 -20.74 2.74
N ARG A 66 -2.54 -20.63 3.14
CA ARG A 66 -1.99 -21.26 4.32
C ARG A 66 -1.39 -20.19 5.22
N PRO A 67 -1.84 -20.08 6.47
CA PRO A 67 -1.30 -19.12 7.42
C PRO A 67 0.22 -19.33 7.64
N TYR A 68 0.92 -18.24 7.89
CA TYR A 68 2.33 -18.30 8.32
C TYR A 68 2.40 -18.70 9.82
N THR A 69 3.53 -19.29 10.21
CA THR A 69 3.83 -19.62 11.60
C THR A 69 4.60 -18.53 12.32
N GLN A 70 5.31 -17.71 11.54
CA GLN A 70 6.14 -16.62 12.05
C GLN A 70 6.20 -15.49 11.00
N ILE A 71 6.08 -14.24 11.45
CA ILE A 71 6.10 -13.08 10.54
C ILE A 71 7.47 -12.84 9.95
N ILE A 72 8.50 -12.87 10.79
CA ILE A 72 9.89 -12.66 10.37
C ILE A 72 10.80 -13.65 11.08
N ASP A 73 11.76 -14.20 10.35
CA ASP A 73 12.82 -15.06 10.88
C ASP A 73 14.17 -14.49 10.41
N THR A 74 14.98 -14.09 11.36
CA THR A 74 16.31 -13.49 11.15
C THR A 74 17.44 -14.36 11.63
N ARG A 75 17.23 -15.68 11.80
CA ARG A 75 18.27 -16.61 12.28
C ARG A 75 19.49 -16.66 11.38
N ASP A 76 19.31 -16.41 10.08
CA ASP A 76 20.39 -16.34 9.09
C ASP A 76 20.97 -14.92 8.94
N GLY A 77 20.62 -14.00 9.86
CA GLY A 77 21.02 -12.61 9.90
C GLY A 77 19.98 -11.67 9.33
N ILE A 78 20.06 -10.38 9.74
CA ILE A 78 19.13 -9.32 9.31
C ILE A 78 19.17 -9.05 7.80
N GLN A 79 20.28 -9.36 7.15
CA GLN A 79 20.47 -9.18 5.71
C GLN A 79 19.75 -10.25 4.87
N LEU A 80 19.31 -11.37 5.48
CA LEU A 80 18.60 -12.47 4.81
C LEU A 80 17.32 -12.85 5.59
N PRO A 81 16.41 -11.91 5.85
CA PRO A 81 15.20 -12.20 6.60
C PRO A 81 14.26 -13.07 5.79
N ARG A 82 13.66 -14.06 6.43
CA ARG A 82 12.54 -14.82 5.86
C ARG A 82 11.23 -14.27 6.39
N TRP A 83 10.37 -13.82 5.48
CA TRP A 83 9.07 -13.25 5.82
C TRP A 83 7.95 -14.28 5.71
N CYS A 84 6.95 -14.17 6.59
CA CYS A 84 5.73 -14.99 6.59
C CYS A 84 6.03 -16.48 6.45
N VAL A 85 6.92 -16.98 7.32
CA VAL A 85 7.48 -18.34 7.26
C VAL A 85 6.38 -19.40 7.18
N GLY A 86 6.43 -20.22 6.13
CA GLY A 86 5.45 -21.28 5.88
C GLY A 86 4.12 -20.79 5.32
N GLY A 87 3.89 -19.48 5.25
CA GLY A 87 2.69 -18.90 4.63
C GLY A 87 2.65 -19.12 3.13
N GLN A 88 1.42 -19.21 2.58
CA GLN A 88 1.17 -19.24 1.13
C GLN A 88 0.07 -18.28 0.77
N MET A 89 0.33 -17.40 -0.18
CA MET A 89 -0.67 -16.45 -0.70
C MET A 89 -0.52 -16.30 -2.22
N ASN A 90 -1.57 -15.80 -2.85
CA ASN A 90 -1.49 -15.23 -4.18
C ASN A 90 -1.62 -13.71 -4.06
N ILE A 91 -0.65 -12.98 -4.58
CA ILE A 91 -0.69 -11.52 -4.56
C ILE A 91 -1.83 -10.98 -5.43
N ILE A 92 -2.12 -11.63 -6.57
CA ILE A 92 -3.23 -11.25 -7.44
C ILE A 92 -4.55 -11.35 -6.70
N HIS A 93 -4.76 -12.42 -5.93
CA HIS A 93 -5.95 -12.54 -5.09
C HIS A 93 -6.09 -11.35 -4.12
N ASN A 94 -5.01 -10.97 -3.46
CA ASN A 94 -5.05 -9.86 -2.51
C ASN A 94 -5.22 -8.49 -3.17
N CYS A 95 -4.65 -8.29 -4.35
CA CYS A 95 -4.72 -7.00 -5.04
C CYS A 95 -5.99 -6.82 -5.88
N LEU A 96 -6.53 -7.90 -6.46
CA LEU A 96 -7.59 -7.84 -7.46
C LEU A 96 -8.80 -8.72 -7.10
N ASP A 97 -8.61 -10.05 -6.96
CA ASP A 97 -9.74 -10.99 -6.97
C ASP A 97 -10.68 -10.78 -5.78
N LYS A 98 -10.16 -10.53 -4.58
CA LYS A 98 -10.99 -10.32 -3.39
C LYS A 98 -11.91 -9.11 -3.49
N TRP A 99 -11.65 -8.19 -4.43
CA TRP A 99 -12.42 -6.97 -4.62
C TRP A 99 -13.51 -7.09 -5.68
N GLN A 100 -13.47 -8.16 -6.54
CA GLN A 100 -14.35 -8.30 -7.69
C GLN A 100 -15.85 -8.34 -7.37
N HIS A 101 -16.21 -8.76 -6.15
CA HIS A 101 -17.60 -8.84 -5.69
C HIS A 101 -17.93 -7.83 -4.59
N THR A 102 -17.17 -6.73 -4.53
CA THR A 102 -17.35 -5.66 -3.56
C THR A 102 -17.66 -4.34 -4.29
N PRO A 103 -18.12 -3.29 -3.59
CA PRO A 103 -18.28 -1.97 -4.19
C PRO A 103 -16.99 -1.39 -4.79
N THR A 104 -15.82 -1.90 -4.40
CA THR A 104 -14.51 -1.50 -4.94
C THR A 104 -14.31 -2.02 -6.37
N ALA A 105 -15.06 -3.03 -6.82
CA ALA A 105 -14.91 -3.62 -8.14
C ALA A 105 -14.96 -2.59 -9.29
N GLU A 106 -15.83 -1.60 -9.18
CA GLU A 106 -16.00 -0.56 -10.19
C GLU A 106 -15.01 0.61 -10.07
N GLN A 107 -14.14 0.61 -9.05
CA GLN A 107 -13.11 1.62 -8.90
C GLN A 107 -11.94 1.34 -9.86
N ILE A 108 -11.23 2.41 -10.24
CA ILE A 108 -10.05 2.30 -11.09
C ILE A 108 -8.94 1.61 -10.30
N ALA A 109 -8.54 0.42 -10.76
CA ALA A 109 -7.43 -0.35 -10.21
C ALA A 109 -6.09 0.00 -10.85
N LEU A 110 -6.11 0.33 -12.16
CA LEU A 110 -4.93 0.70 -12.93
C LEU A 110 -5.30 1.82 -13.89
N ARG A 111 -4.45 2.86 -13.94
CA ARG A 111 -4.48 3.87 -14.99
C ARG A 111 -3.14 3.84 -15.72
N TRP A 112 -3.20 3.68 -17.03
CA TRP A 112 -2.05 3.73 -17.92
C TRP A 112 -2.14 4.96 -18.81
N GLU A 113 -1.02 5.64 -18.99
CA GLU A 113 -0.90 6.81 -19.87
C GLU A 113 0.32 6.63 -20.78
N SER A 114 0.12 6.79 -22.10
CA SER A 114 1.21 6.76 -23.09
C SER A 114 1.88 8.13 -23.22
N GLU A 115 3.04 8.15 -23.87
CA GLU A 115 3.75 9.42 -24.22
C GLU A 115 2.93 10.32 -25.15
N GLU A 116 2.08 9.73 -25.99
CA GLU A 116 1.19 10.49 -26.89
C GLU A 116 -0.09 10.97 -26.19
N GLY A 117 -0.24 10.71 -24.90
CA GLY A 117 -1.37 11.16 -24.08
C GLY A 117 -2.62 10.29 -24.16
N TYR A 118 -2.52 9.06 -24.68
CA TYR A 118 -3.61 8.08 -24.52
C TYR A 118 -3.70 7.64 -23.08
N VAL A 119 -4.91 7.62 -22.56
CA VAL A 119 -5.18 7.17 -21.19
C VAL A 119 -6.12 5.97 -21.23
N GLU A 120 -5.70 4.87 -20.60
CA GLU A 120 -6.55 3.70 -20.38
C GLU A 120 -6.75 3.47 -18.89
N GLU A 121 -7.97 3.10 -18.52
CA GLU A 121 -8.36 2.82 -17.15
C GLU A 121 -8.94 1.41 -17.05
N PHE A 122 -8.48 0.67 -16.05
CA PHE A 122 -8.93 -0.68 -15.76
C PHE A 122 -9.50 -0.73 -14.35
N THR A 123 -10.62 -1.43 -14.18
CA THR A 123 -11.25 -1.65 -12.86
C THR A 123 -10.97 -3.07 -12.37
N CYS A 124 -11.24 -3.32 -11.06
CA CYS A 124 -11.16 -4.67 -10.49
C CYS A 124 -12.31 -5.60 -10.94
N ALA A 125 -13.35 -5.05 -11.58
CA ALA A 125 -14.50 -5.86 -12.02
C ALA A 125 -14.08 -6.93 -13.03
N PRO A 126 -14.61 -8.17 -12.94
CA PRO A 126 -14.30 -9.21 -13.90
C PRO A 126 -14.78 -8.82 -15.30
N THR A 127 -13.92 -9.04 -16.30
CA THR A 127 -14.28 -8.83 -17.70
C THR A 127 -15.20 -9.97 -18.16
N PRO A 128 -16.30 -9.71 -18.90
CA PRO A 128 -17.21 -10.75 -19.35
C PRO A 128 -16.61 -11.78 -20.32
N SER A 129 -15.43 -11.51 -20.88
CA SER A 129 -14.76 -12.36 -21.86
C SER A 129 -13.47 -12.96 -21.30
N ARG A 130 -13.49 -14.28 -21.09
CA ARG A 130 -12.33 -15.17 -20.94
C ARG A 130 -11.21 -14.71 -19.99
N GLY A 131 -11.48 -14.71 -18.69
CA GLY A 131 -10.40 -14.84 -17.70
C GLY A 131 -9.43 -13.65 -17.57
N GLU A 132 -9.72 -12.51 -18.15
CA GLU A 132 -8.97 -11.28 -17.91
C GLU A 132 -9.48 -10.61 -16.61
N PRO A 133 -8.60 -10.40 -15.63
CA PRO A 133 -9.00 -9.90 -14.31
C PRO A 133 -9.36 -8.41 -14.27
N LEU A 134 -9.10 -7.65 -15.34
CA LEU A 134 -9.31 -6.22 -15.38
C LEU A 134 -10.25 -5.83 -16.52
N ARG A 135 -11.24 -5.00 -16.21
CA ARG A 135 -12.16 -4.44 -17.21
C ARG A 135 -11.67 -3.10 -17.70
N GLN A 136 -11.44 -2.98 -19.01
CA GLN A 136 -11.11 -1.71 -19.64
C GLN A 136 -12.31 -0.76 -19.63
N ARG A 137 -12.11 0.47 -19.16
CA ARG A 137 -13.07 1.57 -19.32
C ARG A 137 -12.78 2.30 -20.63
N PRO A 138 -13.79 2.85 -21.31
CA PRO A 138 -13.55 3.66 -22.51
C PRO A 138 -12.62 4.82 -22.18
N ALA A 139 -11.61 5.02 -23.03
CA ALA A 139 -10.64 6.10 -22.92
C ALA A 139 -11.34 7.46 -22.84
N ARG A 140 -10.93 8.31 -21.90
CA ARG A 140 -11.36 9.71 -21.87
C ARG A 140 -10.35 10.56 -22.64
N PRO A 141 -10.78 11.40 -23.58
CA PRO A 141 -9.88 12.35 -24.22
C PRO A 141 -9.32 13.31 -23.14
N ARG A 142 -8.03 13.62 -23.26
CA ARG A 142 -7.37 14.60 -22.38
C ARG A 142 -8.05 15.95 -22.57
N PRO A 143 -8.37 16.71 -21.51
CA PRO A 143 -8.80 18.08 -21.67
C PRO A 143 -7.67 18.88 -22.35
N GLU A 144 -7.99 19.60 -23.44
CA GLU A 144 -7.04 20.48 -24.11
C GLU A 144 -6.48 21.47 -23.09
N GLN A 145 -5.16 21.45 -22.93
CA GLN A 145 -4.47 22.49 -22.16
C GLN A 145 -4.56 23.78 -22.95
N ARG A 146 -5.30 24.76 -22.41
CA ARG A 146 -5.27 26.16 -22.87
C ARG A 146 -4.14 26.90 -22.14
#